data_768a833b068577826998e1978514a7ef
#
_entry.id   768a833b068577826998e1978514a7ef
#
_cell.length_a   1.000
_cell.length_b   1.000
_cell.length_c   1.000
_cell.angle_alpha   90.00
_cell.angle_beta   90.00
_cell.angle_gamma   90.00
#
_symmetry.space_group_name_H-M   'P 1'
#
loop_
_entity.id
_entity.type
_entity.pdbx_description
1 polymer ?
#
loop_
_entity_poly.entity_id
_entity_poly.type
_entity_poly.pdbx_seq_one_letter_code
_entity_poly.pdbx_strand_id
1 'polypeptide(L)'
;IQLARRDAMIMALLASKMTFAIGAGVVSQLAVYAADAFSSGDAGRGLLLGARGVGSGIGPIIGSRFAKGDVRRVLLVCGVSGLIFSVGYLAASAAPFLLVAGVCVMFAHLGGGAQWTLSTYGLQVMSPDDMRGRVLAGDFALITLTLAVSSVAAGVVSEQIGARGTVAVFGAVAAASSLVYLGLTSKLRAGATTP
;
A
#
# COMPACT_ATOMS: atom_id res chain seq x y z
N ILE A 1 -8.17 -8.29 -18.30
CA ILE A 1 -8.92 -9.20 -17.41
C ILE A 1 -8.71 -10.67 -17.82
N GLN A 2 -8.84 -11.03 -19.10
CA GLN A 2 -8.66 -12.45 -19.54
C GLN A 2 -7.24 -12.98 -19.29
N LEU A 3 -6.19 -12.18 -19.54
CA LEU A 3 -4.80 -12.55 -19.25
C LEU A 3 -4.59 -12.78 -17.74
N ALA A 4 -5.05 -11.86 -16.91
CA ALA A 4 -4.92 -11.98 -15.46
C ALA A 4 -5.64 -13.20 -14.89
N ARG A 5 -6.75 -13.64 -15.49
CA ARG A 5 -7.47 -14.88 -15.09
C ARG A 5 -6.72 -16.16 -15.47
N ARG A 6 -5.81 -16.08 -16.45
CA ARG A 6 -5.04 -17.23 -16.95
C ARG A 6 -3.65 -17.33 -16.33
N ASP A 7 -3.14 -16.24 -15.77
CA ASP A 7 -1.81 -16.17 -15.17
C ASP A 7 -1.92 -15.77 -13.70
N ALA A 8 -1.69 -16.74 -12.81
CA ALA A 8 -1.76 -16.57 -11.38
C ALA A 8 -0.73 -15.55 -10.84
N MET A 9 0.42 -15.39 -11.53
CA MET A 9 1.46 -14.44 -11.14
C MET A 9 1.00 -13.01 -11.43
N ILE A 10 0.43 -12.76 -12.61
CA ILE A 10 -0.14 -11.46 -12.96
C ILE A 10 -1.29 -11.11 -12.00
N MET A 11 -2.16 -12.08 -11.70
CA MET A 11 -3.24 -11.87 -10.73
C MET A 11 -2.69 -11.52 -9.34
N ALA A 12 -1.66 -12.21 -8.87
CA ALA A 12 -1.03 -11.94 -7.58
C ALA A 12 -0.38 -10.54 -7.54
N LEU A 13 0.25 -10.10 -8.64
CA LEU A 13 0.82 -8.76 -8.74
C LEU A 13 -0.25 -7.67 -8.70
N LEU A 14 -1.36 -7.84 -9.40
CA LEU A 14 -2.52 -6.94 -9.33
C LEU A 14 -3.11 -6.90 -7.92
N ALA A 15 -3.33 -8.09 -7.32
CA ALA A 15 -3.87 -8.22 -5.98
C ALA A 15 -2.99 -7.53 -4.92
N SER A 16 -1.66 -7.53 -5.09
CA SER A 16 -0.76 -6.88 -4.15
C SER A 16 -1.07 -5.40 -3.99
N LYS A 17 -1.32 -4.67 -5.08
CA LYS A 17 -1.70 -3.25 -5.01
C LYS A 17 -3.05 -3.02 -4.36
N MET A 18 -3.98 -3.96 -4.51
CA MET A 18 -5.30 -3.85 -3.88
C MET A 18 -5.19 -3.90 -2.36
N THR A 19 -4.27 -4.72 -1.80
CA THR A 19 -4.05 -4.75 -0.34
C THR A 19 -3.58 -3.40 0.20
N PHE A 20 -2.71 -2.72 -0.53
CA PHE A 20 -2.29 -1.36 -0.23
C PHE A 20 -3.46 -0.36 -0.37
N ALA A 21 -4.15 -0.39 -1.51
CA ALA A 21 -5.19 0.59 -1.83
C ALA A 21 -6.37 0.56 -0.85
N ILE A 22 -6.75 -0.63 -0.36
CA ILE A 22 -7.81 -0.80 0.64
C ILE A 22 -7.45 -0.05 1.94
N GLY A 23 -6.20 -0.11 2.38
CA GLY A 23 -5.75 0.60 3.57
C GLY A 23 -5.40 2.08 3.33
N ALA A 24 -5.06 2.44 2.09
CA ALA A 24 -4.51 3.74 1.77
C ALA A 24 -5.55 4.88 1.72
N GLY A 25 -6.84 4.59 1.89
CA GLY A 25 -7.87 5.62 2.09
C GLY A 25 -7.54 6.58 3.24
N VAL A 26 -6.83 6.11 4.26
CA VAL A 26 -6.33 6.94 5.37
C VAL A 26 -5.49 8.13 4.91
N VAL A 27 -4.85 8.05 3.74
CA VAL A 27 -4.02 9.15 3.19
C VAL A 27 -4.86 10.40 2.93
N SER A 28 -6.13 10.25 2.54
CA SER A 28 -7.06 11.37 2.37
C SER A 28 -7.37 12.09 3.70
N GLN A 29 -7.19 11.39 4.82
CA GLN A 29 -7.48 11.90 6.16
C GLN A 29 -6.27 12.52 6.87
N LEU A 30 -5.09 12.58 6.25
CA LEU A 30 -3.88 13.11 6.91
C LEU A 30 -4.03 14.58 7.33
N ALA A 31 -4.80 15.39 6.58
CA ALA A 31 -5.10 16.77 6.97
C ALA A 31 -5.96 16.84 8.23
N VAL A 32 -7.03 16.05 8.27
CA VAL A 32 -7.94 15.94 9.42
C VAL A 32 -7.18 15.38 10.62
N TYR A 33 -6.34 14.36 10.40
CA TYR A 33 -5.51 13.76 11.44
C TYR A 33 -4.50 14.77 12.05
N ALA A 34 -3.88 15.63 11.22
CA ALA A 34 -2.99 16.69 11.72
C ALA A 34 -3.75 17.72 12.56
N ALA A 35 -4.94 18.12 12.14
CA ALA A 35 -5.77 19.11 12.80
C ALA A 35 -6.34 18.56 14.13
N ASP A 36 -7.03 17.42 14.08
CA ASP A 36 -7.80 16.91 15.21
C ASP A 36 -6.92 16.25 16.27
N ALA A 37 -5.89 15.50 15.84
CA ALA A 37 -5.05 14.77 16.79
C ALA A 37 -3.93 15.61 17.42
N PHE A 38 -3.50 16.68 16.74
CA PHE A 38 -2.33 17.47 17.16
C PHE A 38 -2.57 18.97 17.16
N SER A 39 -3.79 19.43 16.92
CA SER A 39 -4.16 20.87 16.82
C SER A 39 -3.24 21.61 15.83
N SER A 40 -2.84 20.95 14.75
CA SER A 40 -1.90 21.45 13.76
C SER A 40 -2.58 21.63 12.41
N GLY A 41 -2.57 22.85 11.90
CA GLY A 41 -3.21 23.19 10.61
C GLY A 41 -2.37 22.77 9.40
N ASP A 42 -2.26 23.67 8.41
CA ASP A 42 -1.61 23.36 7.12
C ASP A 42 -0.13 22.95 7.25
N ALA A 43 0.60 23.48 8.23
CA ALA A 43 1.97 23.07 8.48
C ALA A 43 2.06 21.59 8.89
N GLY A 44 1.15 21.12 9.75
CA GLY A 44 1.06 19.71 10.13
C GLY A 44 0.69 18.80 8.97
N ARG A 45 -0.28 19.22 8.15
CA ARG A 45 -0.61 18.55 6.89
C ARG A 45 0.62 18.46 5.98
N GLY A 46 1.34 19.56 5.80
CA GLY A 46 2.55 19.61 4.98
C GLY A 46 3.63 18.66 5.47
N LEU A 47 3.84 18.59 6.81
CA LEU A 47 4.79 17.66 7.42
C LEU A 47 4.42 16.20 7.13
N LEU A 48 3.16 15.80 7.34
CA LEU A 48 2.72 14.42 7.11
C LEU A 48 2.79 14.03 5.63
N LEU A 49 2.42 14.94 4.71
CA LEU A 49 2.53 14.70 3.27
C LEU A 49 4.00 14.66 2.80
N GLY A 50 4.86 15.51 3.35
CA GLY A 50 6.30 15.48 3.10
C GLY A 50 6.93 14.18 3.57
N ALA A 51 6.62 13.75 4.80
CA ALA A 51 7.05 12.48 5.36
C ALA A 51 6.62 11.29 4.48
N ARG A 52 5.36 11.29 4.03
CA ARG A 52 4.84 10.33 3.06
C ARG A 52 5.68 10.33 1.77
N GLY A 53 5.96 11.51 1.22
CA GLY A 53 6.76 11.65 -0.01
C GLY A 53 8.15 11.05 0.12
N VAL A 54 8.86 11.36 1.21
CA VAL A 54 10.19 10.81 1.52
C VAL A 54 10.15 9.29 1.60
N GLY A 55 9.19 8.73 2.35
CA GLY A 55 9.03 7.28 2.46
C GLY A 55 8.78 6.62 1.11
N SER A 56 7.86 7.18 0.32
CA SER A 56 7.52 6.65 -1.01
C SER A 56 8.68 6.71 -2.01
N GLY A 57 9.57 7.69 -1.89
CA GLY A 57 10.76 7.80 -2.74
C GLY A 57 11.87 6.81 -2.36
N ILE A 58 12.10 6.60 -1.07
CA ILE A 58 13.17 5.72 -0.56
C ILE A 58 12.75 4.24 -0.64
N GLY A 59 11.48 3.95 -0.40
CA GLY A 59 10.94 2.59 -0.34
C GLY A 59 11.30 1.69 -1.53
N PRO A 60 11.11 2.12 -2.78
CA PRO A 60 11.47 1.35 -3.96
C PRO A 60 12.96 0.99 -4.03
N ILE A 61 13.84 1.88 -3.60
CA ILE A 61 15.29 1.67 -3.60
C ILE A 61 15.65 0.54 -2.65
N ILE A 62 15.07 0.54 -1.45
CA ILE A 62 15.28 -0.51 -0.47
C ILE A 62 14.64 -1.82 -0.94
N GLY A 63 13.39 -1.78 -1.37
CA GLY A 63 12.63 -2.95 -1.80
C GLY A 63 13.26 -3.68 -2.98
N SER A 64 13.83 -2.95 -3.95
CA SER A 64 14.49 -3.54 -5.13
C SER A 64 15.70 -4.40 -4.75
N ARG A 65 16.43 -4.04 -3.70
CA ARG A 65 17.58 -4.83 -3.20
C ARG A 65 17.15 -6.21 -2.69
N PHE A 66 15.94 -6.33 -2.13
CA PHE A 66 15.40 -7.61 -1.66
C PHE A 66 14.74 -8.40 -2.80
N ALA A 67 14.14 -7.74 -3.76
CA ALA A 67 13.51 -8.37 -4.93
C ALA A 67 14.53 -9.04 -5.88
N LYS A 68 15.73 -8.46 -6.00
CA LYS A 68 16.84 -9.00 -6.83
C LYS A 68 16.44 -9.38 -8.27
N GLY A 69 15.46 -8.71 -8.85
CA GLY A 69 14.95 -9.00 -10.19
C GLY A 69 14.09 -10.28 -10.32
N ASP A 70 13.86 -11.01 -9.24
CA ASP A 70 13.02 -12.22 -9.23
C ASP A 70 11.57 -11.86 -8.90
N VAL A 71 10.65 -12.13 -9.81
CA VAL A 71 9.22 -11.81 -9.67
C VAL A 71 8.59 -12.55 -8.48
N ARG A 72 9.04 -13.75 -8.13
CA ARG A 72 8.56 -14.47 -6.94
C ARG A 72 8.94 -13.74 -5.65
N ARG A 73 10.16 -13.20 -5.61
CA ARG A 73 10.60 -12.34 -4.49
C ARG A 73 9.86 -11.01 -4.47
N VAL A 74 9.50 -10.46 -5.64
CA VAL A 74 8.63 -9.28 -5.73
C VAL A 74 7.32 -9.51 -4.99
N LEU A 75 6.67 -10.68 -5.14
CA LEU A 75 5.44 -11.00 -4.39
C LEU A 75 5.67 -10.99 -2.88
N LEU A 76 6.79 -11.54 -2.40
CA LEU A 76 7.13 -11.51 -0.98
C LEU A 76 7.36 -10.07 -0.50
N VAL A 77 8.19 -9.32 -1.24
CA VAL A 77 8.48 -7.92 -0.89
C VAL A 77 7.20 -7.09 -0.87
N CYS A 78 6.29 -7.27 -1.83
CA CYS A 78 5.01 -6.59 -1.84
C CYS A 78 4.17 -6.90 -0.59
N GLY A 79 4.07 -8.17 -0.20
CA GLY A 79 3.31 -8.55 0.99
C GLY A 79 3.91 -8.01 2.30
N VAL A 80 5.23 -8.09 2.45
CA VAL A 80 5.96 -7.52 3.60
C VAL A 80 5.85 -6.00 3.60
N SER A 81 5.91 -5.36 2.44
CA SER A 81 5.73 -3.91 2.29
C SER A 81 4.35 -3.44 2.74
N GLY A 82 3.32 -4.23 2.47
CA GLY A 82 1.96 -3.96 2.98
C GLY A 82 1.89 -4.06 4.51
N LEU A 83 2.61 -4.99 5.13
CA LEU A 83 2.71 -5.06 6.59
C LEU A 83 3.49 -3.87 7.17
N ILE A 84 4.57 -3.43 6.52
CA ILE A 84 5.32 -2.22 6.92
C ILE A 84 4.40 -0.99 6.88
N PHE A 85 3.61 -0.85 5.80
CA PHE A 85 2.60 0.21 5.70
C PHE A 85 1.61 0.16 6.87
N SER A 86 1.09 -1.02 7.17
CA SER A 86 0.11 -1.23 8.23
C SER A 86 0.66 -0.89 9.61
N VAL A 87 1.85 -1.43 9.95
CA VAL A 87 2.51 -1.17 11.24
C VAL A 87 2.80 0.32 11.41
N GLY A 88 3.24 0.99 10.34
CA GLY A 88 3.48 2.44 10.38
C GLY A 88 2.21 3.23 10.70
N TYR A 89 1.06 2.92 10.09
CA TYR A 89 -0.20 3.60 10.40
C TYR A 89 -0.77 3.20 11.76
N LEU A 90 -0.65 1.95 12.18
CA LEU A 90 -1.01 1.55 13.55
C LEU A 90 -0.18 2.31 14.59
N ALA A 91 1.13 2.44 14.38
CA ALA A 91 1.99 3.23 15.26
C ALA A 91 1.63 4.73 15.20
N ALA A 92 1.32 5.26 14.01
CA ALA A 92 0.87 6.64 13.86
C ALA A 92 -0.40 6.91 14.66
N SER A 93 -1.37 5.98 14.71
CA SER A 93 -2.62 6.17 15.45
C SER A 93 -2.40 6.39 16.95
N ALA A 94 -1.32 5.86 17.51
CA ALA A 94 -0.93 6.00 18.92
C ALA A 94 0.14 7.10 19.14
N ALA A 95 0.53 7.84 18.10
CA ALA A 95 1.59 8.84 18.20
C ALA A 95 1.23 9.94 19.20
N PRO A 96 2.14 10.28 20.16
CA PRO A 96 1.88 11.28 21.18
C PRO A 96 1.93 12.72 20.65
N PHE A 97 2.70 12.97 19.58
CA PHE A 97 2.85 14.29 18.94
C PHE A 97 3.15 14.15 17.44
N LEU A 98 2.93 15.24 16.72
CA LEU A 98 2.95 15.29 15.25
C LEU A 98 4.24 14.75 14.61
N LEU A 99 5.41 15.07 15.20
CA LEU A 99 6.69 14.63 14.63
C LEU A 99 6.82 13.09 14.64
N VAL A 100 6.39 12.44 15.73
CA VAL A 100 6.36 10.97 15.80
C VAL A 100 5.38 10.40 14.77
N ALA A 101 4.20 11.02 14.64
CA ALA A 101 3.25 10.63 13.58
C ALA A 101 3.88 10.74 12.18
N GLY A 102 4.64 11.82 11.92
CA GLY A 102 5.38 12.01 10.66
C GLY A 102 6.38 10.89 10.41
N VAL A 103 7.19 10.52 11.40
CA VAL A 103 8.15 9.40 11.29
C VAL A 103 7.41 8.09 11.01
N CYS A 104 6.30 7.82 11.70
CA CYS A 104 5.49 6.62 11.46
C CYS A 104 4.89 6.60 10.05
N VAL A 105 4.38 7.74 9.56
CA VAL A 105 3.85 7.87 8.19
C VAL A 105 4.97 7.69 7.16
N MET A 106 6.15 8.26 7.38
CA MET A 106 7.32 8.03 6.52
C MET A 106 7.66 6.54 6.46
N PHE A 107 7.72 5.87 7.61
CA PHE A 107 7.99 4.43 7.69
C PHE A 107 6.90 3.62 6.97
N ALA A 108 5.63 3.94 7.16
CA ALA A 108 4.52 3.31 6.43
C ALA A 108 4.73 3.39 4.91
N HIS A 109 5.12 4.56 4.44
CA HIS A 109 5.28 4.81 3.00
C HIS A 109 6.60 4.30 2.40
N LEU A 110 7.58 3.88 3.21
CA LEU A 110 8.65 3.00 2.72
C LEU A 110 8.05 1.70 2.14
N GLY A 111 7.13 1.08 2.88
CA GLY A 111 6.39 -0.08 2.39
C GLY A 111 5.50 0.26 1.19
N GLY A 112 4.64 1.27 1.32
CA GLY A 112 3.72 1.65 0.24
C GLY A 112 4.40 1.96 -1.08
N GLY A 113 5.50 2.72 -1.07
CA GLY A 113 6.29 3.05 -2.26
C GLY A 113 6.96 1.83 -2.88
N ALA A 114 7.56 0.96 -2.05
CA ALA A 114 8.15 -0.30 -2.52
C ALA A 114 7.11 -1.20 -3.18
N GLN A 115 5.96 -1.39 -2.53
CA GLN A 115 4.86 -2.21 -3.06
C GLN A 115 4.33 -1.68 -4.39
N TRP A 116 4.10 -0.36 -4.49
CA TRP A 116 3.64 0.26 -5.73
C TRP A 116 4.59 0.04 -6.89
N THR A 117 5.86 0.37 -6.70
CA THR A 117 6.86 0.34 -7.77
C THR A 117 7.19 -1.09 -8.18
N LEU A 118 7.40 -2.00 -7.21
CA LEU A 118 7.82 -3.36 -7.51
C LEU A 118 6.70 -4.21 -8.12
N SER A 119 5.44 -3.99 -7.71
CA SER A 119 4.32 -4.67 -8.38
C SER A 119 4.14 -4.19 -9.82
N THR A 120 4.33 -2.88 -10.11
CA THR A 120 4.34 -2.36 -11.48
C THR A 120 5.48 -2.98 -12.29
N TYR A 121 6.69 -3.05 -11.73
CA TYR A 121 7.82 -3.73 -12.37
C TYR A 121 7.50 -5.19 -12.68
N GLY A 122 6.96 -5.94 -11.72
CA GLY A 122 6.54 -7.32 -11.94
C GLY A 122 5.52 -7.46 -13.08
N LEU A 123 4.51 -6.58 -13.13
CA LEU A 123 3.54 -6.56 -14.22
C LEU A 123 4.18 -6.25 -15.58
N GLN A 124 5.16 -5.33 -15.63
CA GLN A 124 5.88 -5.02 -16.86
C GLN A 124 6.67 -6.21 -17.39
N VAL A 125 7.35 -6.94 -16.50
CA VAL A 125 8.17 -8.10 -16.86
C VAL A 125 7.30 -9.30 -17.30
N MET A 126 6.16 -9.50 -16.62
CA MET A 126 5.28 -10.66 -16.86
C MET A 126 4.30 -10.45 -18.02
N SER A 127 4.09 -9.22 -18.49
CA SER A 127 3.12 -8.94 -19.54
C SER A 127 3.75 -9.05 -20.92
N PRO A 128 3.09 -9.74 -21.89
CA PRO A 128 3.48 -9.71 -23.29
C PRO A 128 3.55 -8.28 -23.84
N ASP A 129 4.48 -8.01 -24.75
CA ASP A 129 4.75 -6.66 -25.27
C ASP A 129 3.53 -5.99 -25.88
N ASP A 130 2.73 -6.76 -26.64
CA ASP A 130 1.50 -6.31 -27.29
C ASP A 130 0.35 -6.01 -26.32
N MET A 131 0.40 -6.53 -25.09
CA MET A 131 -0.63 -6.36 -24.06
C MET A 131 -0.18 -5.51 -22.87
N ARG A 132 1.11 -5.22 -22.73
CA ARG A 132 1.68 -4.54 -21.56
C ARG A 132 0.97 -3.22 -21.23
N GLY A 133 0.74 -2.37 -22.23
CA GLY A 133 0.02 -1.11 -22.05
C GLY A 133 -1.39 -1.29 -21.49
N ARG A 134 -2.12 -2.31 -21.97
CA ARG A 134 -3.48 -2.62 -21.50
C ARG A 134 -3.49 -3.17 -20.07
N VAL A 135 -2.50 -3.99 -19.71
CA VAL A 135 -2.36 -4.53 -18.35
C VAL A 135 -2.06 -3.40 -17.37
N LEU A 136 -1.13 -2.51 -17.70
CA LEU A 136 -0.77 -1.37 -16.83
C LEU A 136 -1.91 -0.36 -16.72
N ALA A 137 -2.64 -0.10 -17.79
CA ALA A 137 -3.84 0.76 -17.74
C ALA A 137 -4.93 0.16 -16.86
N GLY A 138 -5.16 -1.16 -16.95
CA GLY A 138 -6.10 -1.88 -16.10
C GLY A 138 -5.66 -1.88 -14.62
N ASP A 139 -4.38 -2.09 -14.35
CA ASP A 139 -3.79 -1.98 -13.01
C ASP A 139 -4.03 -0.58 -12.41
N PHE A 140 -3.73 0.47 -13.18
CA PHE A 140 -3.93 1.85 -12.72
C PHE A 140 -5.41 2.18 -12.48
N ALA A 141 -6.30 1.71 -13.33
CA ALA A 141 -7.74 1.90 -13.15
C ALA A 141 -8.26 1.20 -11.89
N LEU A 142 -7.84 -0.05 -11.66
CA LEU A 142 -8.23 -0.81 -10.48
C LEU A 142 -7.75 -0.15 -9.19
N ILE A 143 -6.47 0.25 -9.13
CA ILE A 143 -5.94 0.88 -7.92
C ILE A 143 -6.60 2.23 -7.66
N THR A 144 -6.83 3.05 -8.70
CA THR A 144 -7.46 4.35 -8.56
C THR A 144 -8.90 4.22 -8.06
N LEU A 145 -9.66 3.26 -8.59
CA LEU A 145 -11.02 2.98 -8.13
C LEU A 145 -11.02 2.51 -6.67
N THR A 146 -10.12 1.58 -6.32
CA THR A 146 -10.01 1.09 -4.94
C THR A 146 -9.63 2.19 -3.96
N LEU A 147 -8.68 3.07 -4.35
CA LEU A 147 -8.30 4.24 -3.55
C LEU A 147 -9.47 5.21 -3.38
N ALA A 148 -10.24 5.46 -4.43
CA ALA A 148 -11.42 6.35 -4.36
C ALA A 148 -12.45 5.81 -3.36
N VAL A 149 -12.82 4.54 -3.47
CA VAL A 149 -13.76 3.88 -2.54
C VAL A 149 -13.19 3.88 -1.11
N SER A 150 -11.92 3.54 -0.95
CA SER A 150 -11.25 3.53 0.35
C SER A 150 -11.20 4.93 0.99
N SER A 151 -10.98 5.99 0.18
CA SER A 151 -10.96 7.37 0.67
C SER A 151 -12.34 7.85 1.13
N VAL A 152 -13.39 7.49 0.40
CA VAL A 152 -14.78 7.77 0.83
C VAL A 152 -15.10 7.04 2.13
N ALA A 153 -14.75 5.76 2.22
CA ALA A 153 -14.93 4.98 3.44
C ALA A 153 -14.15 5.59 4.63
N ALA A 154 -12.92 6.05 4.39
CA ALA A 154 -12.12 6.70 5.44
C ALA A 154 -12.76 8.02 5.92
N GLY A 155 -13.38 8.80 5.04
CA GLY A 155 -14.14 9.98 5.41
C GLY A 155 -15.31 9.65 6.34
N VAL A 156 -16.15 8.68 5.94
CA VAL A 156 -17.32 8.25 6.73
C VAL A 156 -16.89 7.70 8.09
N VAL A 157 -15.84 6.87 8.14
CA VAL A 157 -15.31 6.33 9.40
C VAL A 157 -14.76 7.44 10.29
N SER A 158 -14.10 8.44 9.70
CA SER A 158 -13.54 9.58 10.43
C SER A 158 -14.61 10.41 11.16
N GLU A 159 -15.78 10.58 10.55
CA GLU A 159 -16.93 11.25 11.19
C GLU A 159 -17.47 10.49 12.41
N GLN A 160 -17.35 9.16 12.42
CA GLN A 160 -17.92 8.31 13.46
C GLN A 160 -16.97 8.08 14.65
N ILE A 161 -15.69 7.82 14.38
CA ILE A 161 -14.71 7.40 15.41
C ILE A 161 -13.49 8.34 15.51
N GLY A 162 -13.52 9.47 14.79
CA GLY A 162 -12.46 10.46 14.77
C GLY A 162 -11.22 10.03 13.99
N ALA A 163 -10.30 10.99 13.80
CA ALA A 163 -9.14 10.80 12.94
C ALA A 163 -8.18 9.70 13.42
N ARG A 164 -7.87 9.63 14.73
CA ARG A 164 -7.00 8.57 15.29
C ARG A 164 -7.59 7.18 15.13
N GLY A 165 -8.90 7.02 15.39
CA GLY A 165 -9.61 5.77 15.22
C GLY A 165 -9.58 5.31 13.76
N THR A 166 -9.77 6.23 12.83
CA THR A 166 -9.71 5.96 11.39
C THR A 166 -8.32 5.48 10.97
N VAL A 167 -7.26 6.15 11.43
CA VAL A 167 -5.87 5.74 11.16
C VAL A 167 -5.62 4.30 11.66
N ALA A 168 -6.10 3.96 12.85
CA ALA A 168 -5.97 2.61 13.43
C ALA A 168 -6.74 1.56 12.60
N VAL A 169 -8.01 1.82 12.28
CA VAL A 169 -8.87 0.90 11.53
C VAL A 169 -8.27 0.60 10.14
N PHE A 170 -7.87 1.64 9.40
CA PHE A 170 -7.30 1.44 8.07
C PHE A 170 -5.91 0.78 8.10
N GLY A 171 -5.12 1.05 9.15
CA GLY A 171 -3.89 0.29 9.43
C GLY A 171 -4.16 -1.18 9.67
N ALA A 172 -5.18 -1.53 10.47
CA ALA A 172 -5.56 -2.91 10.75
C ALA A 172 -6.12 -3.63 9.51
N VAL A 173 -6.96 -2.95 8.73
CA VAL A 173 -7.50 -3.49 7.46
C VAL A 173 -6.36 -3.77 6.47
N ALA A 174 -5.38 -2.87 6.35
CA ALA A 174 -4.19 -3.08 5.53
C ALA A 174 -3.36 -4.28 6.03
N ALA A 175 -3.23 -4.46 7.36
CA ALA A 175 -2.54 -5.61 7.94
C ALA A 175 -3.23 -6.92 7.57
N ALA A 176 -4.54 -6.99 7.81
CA ALA A 176 -5.35 -8.18 7.50
C ALA A 176 -5.26 -8.55 6.01
N SER A 177 -5.44 -7.57 5.12
CA SER A 177 -5.35 -7.81 3.67
C SER A 177 -3.95 -8.26 3.23
N SER A 178 -2.89 -7.70 3.83
CA SER A 178 -1.50 -8.10 3.53
C SER A 178 -1.18 -9.52 4.03
N LEU A 179 -1.68 -9.91 5.21
CA LEU A 179 -1.54 -11.28 5.73
C LEU A 179 -2.28 -12.29 4.86
N VAL A 180 -3.51 -11.98 4.44
CA VAL A 180 -4.27 -12.81 3.51
C VAL A 180 -3.52 -12.96 2.19
N TYR A 181 -3.01 -11.87 1.64
CA TYR A 181 -2.20 -11.88 0.43
C TYR A 181 -0.95 -12.78 0.56
N LEU A 182 -0.21 -12.66 1.65
CA LEU A 182 0.96 -13.50 1.92
C LEU A 182 0.58 -14.98 2.03
N GLY A 183 -0.54 -15.31 2.63
CA GLY A 183 -1.07 -16.66 2.69
C GLY A 183 -1.40 -17.23 1.31
N LEU A 184 -2.22 -16.49 0.53
CA LEU A 184 -2.68 -16.91 -0.79
C LEU A 184 -1.53 -17.05 -1.82
N THR A 185 -0.49 -16.22 -1.71
CA THR A 185 0.66 -16.26 -2.63
C THR A 185 1.77 -17.21 -2.20
N SER A 186 1.64 -17.92 -1.08
CA SER A 186 2.68 -18.78 -0.52
C SER A 186 3.17 -19.85 -1.49
N LYS A 187 2.27 -20.55 -2.17
CA LYS A 187 2.59 -21.59 -3.17
C LYS A 187 3.29 -21.01 -4.40
N LEU A 188 2.85 -19.85 -4.91
CA LEU A 188 3.49 -19.17 -6.05
C LEU A 188 4.92 -18.76 -5.72
N ARG A 189 5.17 -18.31 -4.50
CA ARG A 189 6.50 -17.91 -4.01
C ARG A 189 7.43 -19.11 -3.83
N ALA A 190 6.90 -20.25 -3.39
CA ALA A 190 7.66 -21.49 -3.22
C ALA A 190 8.02 -22.16 -4.55
N GLY A 191 7.47 -21.71 -5.69
CA GLY A 191 7.71 -22.34 -6.99
C GLY A 191 6.95 -23.65 -7.21
N ALA A 192 6.02 -23.99 -6.32
CA ALA A 192 5.15 -25.13 -6.54
C ALA A 192 4.23 -24.82 -7.71
N THR A 193 4.29 -25.64 -8.77
CA THR A 193 3.28 -25.63 -9.83
C THR A 193 1.95 -25.96 -9.18
N THR A 194 0.98 -25.05 -9.26
CA THR A 194 -0.43 -25.38 -8.98
C THR A 194 -0.87 -26.38 -10.04
N PRO A 195 -1.47 -27.52 -9.67
CA PRO A 195 -2.03 -28.46 -10.62
C PRO A 195 -3.11 -27.83 -11.48
#